data_43570cfdad39134d85cf0a5ba3cee95d
#
_entry.id   43570cfdad39134d85cf0a5ba3cee95d
#
_cell.length_a   1.000
_cell.length_b   1.000
_cell.length_c   1.000
_cell.angle_alpha   90.00
_cell.angle_beta   90.00
_cell.angle_gamma   90.00
#
_symmetry.space_group_name_H-M   'P 1'
#
loop_
_entity.id
_entity.type
_entity.pdbx_description
1 polymer ?
#
loop_
_entity_poly.entity_id
_entity_poly.type
_entity_poly.pdbx_seq_one_letter_code
_entity_poly.pdbx_strand_id
1 'polypeptide(L)'
;MKKIHNILAIALLFVSSAALAQQESVYSFYRQHMNLVNPAYVGMDSITVATTTLRKQWTGIANAPETQAVSFGTTLGKKVGFGVTVISDKTFIEKQTYVSLDFSYKLKMSETADVYFGIKAGGNSYNVNTSGLEMYNVQADPALASISTFNPNVGVGALYKEGDLYVSLSIPRLLNSKRATNDAGYASVATDSPHIYLSGGYDIPLGGEFSRLILKPSAMLRYVSGAPTSIDLTTMLQIDKIFEIGGMYRTDKAYGAMATVVISNRLQFGFAYEMSTQASLAAARNTNEMLLRFKF
;
A
#
# COMPACT_ATOMS: atom_id res chain seq x y z
N MET A 1 -18.64 37.15 -28.20
CA MET A 1 -17.25 36.66 -28.22
C MET A 1 -16.59 36.68 -26.83
N LYS A 2 -16.61 37.76 -26.03
CA LYS A 2 -15.98 37.84 -24.70
C LYS A 2 -16.44 36.75 -23.70
N LYS A 3 -17.70 36.32 -23.73
CA LYS A 3 -18.22 35.25 -22.82
C LYS A 3 -17.64 33.86 -23.13
N ILE A 4 -17.37 33.56 -24.41
CA ILE A 4 -16.76 32.29 -24.81
C ILE A 4 -15.30 32.19 -24.38
N HIS A 5 -14.56 33.30 -24.48
CA HIS A 5 -13.16 33.36 -24.01
C HIS A 5 -13.04 33.17 -22.50
N ASN A 6 -14.00 33.71 -21.72
CA ASN A 6 -14.01 33.52 -20.27
C ASN A 6 -14.36 32.07 -19.88
N ILE A 7 -15.26 31.41 -20.63
CA ILE A 7 -15.59 29.97 -20.40
C ILE A 7 -14.39 29.09 -20.77
N LEU A 8 -13.69 29.40 -21.88
CA LEU A 8 -12.47 28.68 -22.26
C LEU A 8 -11.34 28.90 -21.25
N ALA A 9 -11.17 30.11 -20.72
CA ALA A 9 -10.16 30.43 -19.70
C ALA A 9 -10.46 29.72 -18.37
N ILE A 10 -11.72 29.63 -17.99
CA ILE A 10 -12.13 28.86 -16.79
C ILE A 10 -11.94 27.36 -17.03
N ALA A 11 -12.27 26.83 -18.21
CA ALA A 11 -12.02 25.44 -18.56
C ALA A 11 -10.53 25.09 -18.59
N LEU A 12 -9.66 26.00 -19.06
CA LEU A 12 -8.20 25.83 -19.03
C LEU A 12 -7.63 25.85 -17.61
N LEU A 13 -8.21 26.62 -16.67
CA LEU A 13 -7.82 26.63 -15.26
C LEU A 13 -8.15 25.29 -14.54
N PHE A 14 -9.16 24.57 -14.99
CA PHE A 14 -9.48 23.23 -14.45
C PHE A 14 -8.59 22.09 -15.00
N VAL A 15 -7.87 22.32 -16.10
CA VAL A 15 -6.98 21.31 -16.70
C VAL A 15 -5.56 21.34 -16.09
N SER A 16 -5.18 22.39 -15.36
CA SER A 16 -3.81 22.57 -14.86
C SER A 16 -3.54 21.96 -13.47
N SER A 17 -4.49 21.26 -12.85
CA SER A 17 -4.30 20.65 -11.52
C SER A 17 -4.01 19.15 -11.54
N ALA A 18 -3.36 18.62 -12.58
CA ALA A 18 -2.68 17.34 -12.51
C ALA A 18 -1.33 17.51 -11.77
N ALA A 19 -1.37 17.97 -10.53
CA ALA A 19 -0.27 17.78 -9.60
C ALA A 19 -0.17 16.26 -9.38
N LEU A 20 0.88 15.65 -9.91
CA LEU A 20 1.24 14.27 -9.60
C LEU A 20 1.66 14.25 -8.13
N ALA A 21 0.68 14.20 -7.22
CA ALA A 21 0.95 13.88 -5.83
C ALA A 21 1.59 12.48 -5.85
N GLN A 22 2.80 12.37 -5.33
CA GLN A 22 3.48 11.07 -5.20
C GLN A 22 2.61 10.18 -4.32
N GLN A 23 2.03 9.14 -4.91
CA GLN A 23 1.22 8.17 -4.20
C GLN A 23 2.12 7.17 -3.50
N GLU A 24 1.70 6.74 -2.30
CA GLU A 24 2.35 5.63 -1.60
C GLU A 24 2.30 4.36 -2.45
N SER A 25 3.25 3.44 -2.19
CA SER A 25 3.28 2.14 -2.85
C SER A 25 1.98 1.38 -2.65
N VAL A 26 1.44 0.88 -3.74
CA VAL A 26 0.18 0.15 -3.79
C VAL A 26 0.47 -1.32 -3.89
N TYR A 27 -0.28 -2.14 -3.16
CA TYR A 27 -0.10 -3.58 -3.12
C TYR A 27 -1.28 -4.29 -3.79
N SER A 28 -0.97 -5.24 -4.69
CA SER A 28 -1.99 -6.10 -5.31
C SER A 28 -2.58 -7.05 -4.26
N PHE A 29 -1.72 -7.59 -3.39
CA PHE A 29 -2.11 -8.47 -2.29
C PHE A 29 -2.48 -7.72 -1.00
N TYR A 30 -3.11 -6.52 -1.10
CA TYR A 30 -3.46 -5.74 0.09
C TYR A 30 -4.29 -6.54 1.10
N ARG A 31 -5.18 -7.41 0.65
CA ARG A 31 -6.03 -8.23 1.51
C ARG A 31 -5.24 -9.25 2.34
N GLN A 32 -4.16 -9.82 1.79
CA GLN A 32 -3.29 -10.78 2.47
C GLN A 32 -2.23 -10.10 3.36
N HIS A 33 -1.97 -8.82 3.14
CA HIS A 33 -0.94 -8.04 3.86
C HIS A 33 -1.50 -6.71 4.41
N MET A 34 -2.70 -6.75 4.99
CA MET A 34 -3.48 -5.58 5.37
C MET A 34 -2.83 -4.74 6.48
N ASN A 35 -1.98 -5.31 7.34
CA ASN A 35 -1.28 -4.59 8.39
C ASN A 35 -0.26 -3.56 7.87
N LEU A 36 0.10 -3.57 6.58
CA LEU A 36 0.85 -2.49 5.95
C LEU A 36 0.08 -1.16 6.02
N VAL A 37 -1.22 -1.22 5.81
CA VAL A 37 -2.09 -0.04 5.73
C VAL A 37 -3.00 0.16 6.95
N ASN A 38 -3.28 -0.90 7.74
CA ASN A 38 -4.17 -0.79 8.90
C ASN A 38 -3.65 -1.58 10.10
N PRO A 39 -3.24 -0.91 11.21
CA PRO A 39 -2.75 -1.57 12.41
C PRO A 39 -3.80 -2.45 13.12
N ALA A 40 -5.10 -2.24 12.88
CA ALA A 40 -6.16 -3.04 13.49
C ALA A 40 -6.16 -4.51 13.03
N TYR A 41 -5.47 -4.84 11.92
CA TYR A 41 -5.37 -6.21 11.42
C TYR A 41 -4.36 -7.08 12.19
N VAL A 42 -3.43 -6.47 12.93
CA VAL A 42 -2.44 -7.25 13.66
C VAL A 42 -3.13 -8.11 14.74
N GLY A 43 -2.86 -9.40 14.74
CA GLY A 43 -3.47 -10.34 15.68
C GLY A 43 -4.93 -10.74 15.37
N MET A 44 -5.54 -10.26 14.28
CA MET A 44 -6.92 -10.60 13.90
C MET A 44 -7.13 -12.10 13.71
N ASP A 45 -6.18 -12.78 13.09
CA ASP A 45 -6.28 -14.22 12.79
C ASP A 45 -6.02 -15.10 14.02
N SER A 46 -5.70 -14.52 15.18
CA SER A 46 -5.34 -15.22 16.42
C SER A 46 -4.17 -16.20 16.27
N ILE A 47 -3.35 -16.02 15.25
CA ILE A 47 -2.14 -16.79 14.96
C ILE A 47 -0.96 -15.84 14.74
N THR A 48 0.24 -16.38 14.94
CA THR A 48 1.46 -15.64 14.59
C THR A 48 1.74 -15.79 13.10
N VAL A 49 1.92 -14.67 12.41
CA VAL A 49 2.14 -14.62 10.97
C VAL A 49 3.29 -13.69 10.63
N ALA A 50 4.19 -14.15 9.77
CA ALA A 50 5.14 -13.30 9.06
C ALA A 50 4.72 -13.20 7.59
N THR A 51 4.70 -12.00 7.04
CA THR A 51 4.35 -11.76 5.63
C THR A 51 5.42 -10.89 4.99
N THR A 52 5.84 -11.30 3.79
CA THR A 52 6.77 -10.53 2.97
C THR A 52 6.12 -10.26 1.62
N THR A 53 6.21 -9.02 1.15
CA THR A 53 5.79 -8.60 -0.19
C THR A 53 6.97 -7.96 -0.90
N LEU A 54 7.23 -8.41 -2.12
CA LEU A 54 8.23 -7.84 -3.04
C LEU A 54 7.48 -7.34 -4.26
N ARG A 55 7.57 -6.04 -4.54
CA ARG A 55 6.92 -5.41 -5.69
C ARG A 55 7.94 -4.70 -6.55
N LYS A 56 7.95 -5.02 -7.84
CA LYS A 56 8.83 -4.43 -8.83
C LYS A 56 7.99 -3.81 -9.94
N GLN A 57 8.02 -2.49 -10.04
CA GLN A 57 7.27 -1.75 -11.04
C GLN A 57 8.12 -1.58 -12.31
N TRP A 58 7.47 -1.40 -13.45
CA TRP A 58 8.09 -1.10 -14.73
C TRP A 58 9.25 -2.03 -15.06
N THR A 59 8.97 -3.33 -15.01
CA THR A 59 9.96 -4.37 -15.26
C THR A 59 10.64 -4.16 -16.62
N GLY A 60 11.97 -4.15 -16.64
CA GLY A 60 12.78 -3.85 -17.83
C GLY A 60 13.36 -2.45 -17.87
N ILE A 61 12.95 -1.55 -16.95
CA ILE A 61 13.57 -0.23 -16.78
C ILE A 61 14.61 -0.29 -15.66
N ALA A 62 15.80 0.21 -15.93
CA ALA A 62 16.84 0.34 -14.92
C ALA A 62 16.41 1.33 -13.83
N ASN A 63 16.69 0.99 -12.56
CA ASN A 63 16.35 1.84 -11.40
C ASN A 63 14.85 2.17 -11.23
N ALA A 64 13.98 1.36 -11.82
CA ALA A 64 12.53 1.45 -11.62
C ALA A 64 12.14 1.23 -10.15
N PRO A 65 10.95 1.69 -9.72
CA PRO A 65 10.50 1.55 -8.34
C PRO A 65 10.46 0.09 -7.88
N GLU A 66 11.06 -0.17 -6.72
CA GLU A 66 11.05 -1.46 -6.03
C GLU A 66 10.64 -1.26 -4.58
N THR A 67 9.62 -2.00 -4.15
CA THR A 67 9.11 -2.00 -2.79
C THR A 67 9.31 -3.36 -2.17
N GLN A 68 9.89 -3.38 -0.98
CA GLN A 68 10.01 -4.57 -0.13
C GLN A 68 9.29 -4.27 1.18
N ALA A 69 8.33 -5.11 1.55
CA ALA A 69 7.61 -4.99 2.80
C ALA A 69 7.67 -6.31 3.56
N VAL A 70 8.00 -6.21 4.83
CA VAL A 70 8.01 -7.34 5.76
C VAL A 70 7.19 -6.96 6.97
N SER A 71 6.30 -7.83 7.39
CA SER A 71 5.58 -7.69 8.64
C SER A 71 5.58 -8.98 9.44
N PHE A 72 5.56 -8.81 10.74
CA PHE A 72 5.34 -9.86 11.72
C PHE A 72 4.18 -9.44 12.59
N GLY A 73 3.25 -10.33 12.84
CA GLY A 73 2.11 -10.07 13.71
C GLY A 73 1.78 -11.28 14.56
N THR A 74 1.41 -11.05 15.82
CA THR A 74 1.02 -12.07 16.77
C THR A 74 -0.07 -11.57 17.71
N THR A 75 -0.72 -12.46 18.41
CA THR A 75 -1.66 -12.14 19.49
C THR A 75 -1.00 -12.30 20.85
N LEU A 76 -1.21 -11.31 21.72
CA LEU A 76 -0.84 -11.34 23.11
C LEU A 76 -2.11 -11.61 23.96
N GLY A 77 -2.28 -12.83 24.37
CA GLY A 77 -3.53 -13.27 25.01
C GLY A 77 -4.71 -13.34 24.03
N LYS A 78 -5.93 -12.95 24.47
CA LYS A 78 -7.17 -13.11 23.67
C LYS A 78 -7.63 -11.83 22.96
N LYS A 79 -7.06 -10.68 23.31
CA LYS A 79 -7.63 -9.38 22.88
C LYS A 79 -6.63 -8.41 22.27
N VAL A 80 -5.33 -8.63 22.49
CA VAL A 80 -4.30 -7.69 22.05
C VAL A 80 -3.51 -8.31 20.90
N GLY A 81 -3.36 -7.57 19.82
CA GLY A 81 -2.43 -7.88 18.74
C GLY A 81 -1.18 -7.01 18.87
N PHE A 82 -0.04 -7.56 18.51
CA PHE A 82 1.24 -6.87 18.41
C PHE A 82 1.93 -7.23 17.12
N GLY A 83 2.54 -6.25 16.47
CA GLY A 83 3.28 -6.48 15.25
C GLY A 83 4.39 -5.49 15.00
N VAL A 84 5.22 -5.87 14.05
CA VAL A 84 6.32 -5.05 13.52
C VAL A 84 6.19 -5.03 12.01
N THR A 85 6.36 -3.84 11.42
CA THR A 85 6.31 -3.66 9.97
C THR A 85 7.53 -2.89 9.52
N VAL A 86 8.18 -3.37 8.46
CA VAL A 86 9.28 -2.69 7.76
C VAL A 86 8.93 -2.60 6.29
N ILE A 87 8.98 -1.40 5.72
CA ILE A 87 8.77 -1.14 4.30
C ILE A 87 10.00 -0.41 3.78
N SER A 88 10.59 -0.89 2.71
CA SER A 88 11.69 -0.26 2.00
C SER A 88 11.27 0.01 0.57
N ASP A 89 11.19 1.27 0.21
CA ASP A 89 10.94 1.75 -1.15
C ASP A 89 12.21 2.34 -1.73
N LYS A 90 12.56 1.91 -2.93
CA LYS A 90 13.70 2.44 -3.68
C LYS A 90 13.23 2.84 -5.07
N THR A 91 13.58 4.06 -5.48
CA THR A 91 13.35 4.56 -6.83
C THR A 91 14.54 5.40 -7.24
N PHE A 92 15.31 4.94 -8.23
CA PHE A 92 16.53 5.60 -8.70
C PHE A 92 17.50 5.89 -7.53
N ILE A 93 17.76 7.17 -7.22
CA ILE A 93 18.64 7.61 -6.14
C ILE A 93 17.95 7.75 -4.78
N GLU A 94 16.61 7.69 -4.77
CA GLU A 94 15.79 7.83 -3.57
C GLU A 94 15.57 6.48 -2.89
N LYS A 95 15.72 6.45 -1.57
CA LYS A 95 15.39 5.31 -0.72
C LYS A 95 14.62 5.78 0.50
N GLN A 96 13.46 5.17 0.72
CA GLN A 96 12.66 5.35 1.93
C GLN A 96 12.63 4.04 2.71
N THR A 97 12.80 4.13 4.01
CA THR A 97 12.65 2.97 4.89
C THR A 97 11.75 3.35 6.06
N TYR A 98 10.58 2.75 6.10
CA TYR A 98 9.61 2.92 7.16
C TYR A 98 9.64 1.73 8.11
N VAL A 99 9.76 1.99 9.41
CA VAL A 99 9.72 0.97 10.47
C VAL A 99 8.63 1.35 11.46
N SER A 100 7.76 0.42 11.81
CA SER A 100 6.70 0.66 12.77
C SER A 100 6.40 -0.53 13.67
N LEU A 101 5.87 -0.22 14.84
CA LEU A 101 5.22 -1.14 15.77
C LEU A 101 3.70 -0.94 15.66
N ASP A 102 2.98 -2.04 15.63
CA ASP A 102 1.53 -2.08 15.51
C ASP A 102 0.94 -2.71 16.77
N PHE A 103 -0.08 -2.08 17.33
CA PHE A 103 -0.88 -2.61 18.43
C PHE A 103 -2.34 -2.60 18.04
N SER A 104 -3.05 -3.68 18.33
CA SER A 104 -4.49 -3.74 18.16
C SER A 104 -5.18 -4.21 19.43
N TYR A 105 -6.43 -3.80 19.59
CA TYR A 105 -7.29 -4.26 20.67
C TYR A 105 -8.61 -4.76 20.10
N LYS A 106 -8.95 -6.01 20.41
CA LYS A 106 -10.19 -6.68 20.02
C LYS A 106 -11.30 -6.41 21.02
N LEU A 107 -12.41 -5.86 20.56
CA LEU A 107 -13.65 -5.70 21.29
C LEU A 107 -14.71 -6.63 20.71
N LYS A 108 -15.18 -7.59 21.49
CA LYS A 108 -16.27 -8.48 21.11
C LYS A 108 -17.60 -7.72 21.19
N MET A 109 -18.28 -7.59 20.06
CA MET A 109 -19.57 -6.88 19.96
C MET A 109 -20.75 -7.83 20.09
N SER A 110 -20.65 -9.04 19.53
CA SER A 110 -21.64 -10.11 19.61
C SER A 110 -20.97 -11.47 19.54
N GLU A 111 -21.74 -12.54 19.41
CA GLU A 111 -21.17 -13.90 19.22
C GLU A 111 -20.45 -14.05 17.86
N THR A 112 -20.86 -13.27 16.85
CA THR A 112 -20.34 -13.33 15.48
C THR A 112 -19.56 -12.12 15.04
N ALA A 113 -19.63 -11.00 15.79
CA ALA A 113 -19.08 -9.71 15.41
C ALA A 113 -18.01 -9.22 16.39
N ASP A 114 -16.87 -8.84 15.85
CA ASP A 114 -15.74 -8.23 16.55
C ASP A 114 -15.37 -6.86 15.92
N VAL A 115 -14.97 -5.92 16.76
CA VAL A 115 -14.34 -4.68 16.34
C VAL A 115 -12.90 -4.65 16.84
N TYR A 116 -11.99 -4.25 16.00
CA TYR A 116 -10.58 -4.07 16.34
C TYR A 116 -10.22 -2.61 16.19
N PHE A 117 -9.53 -2.05 17.17
CA PHE A 117 -8.92 -0.74 17.10
C PHE A 117 -7.41 -0.92 17.08
N GLY A 118 -6.73 -0.20 16.21
CA GLY A 118 -5.28 -0.31 16.05
C GLY A 118 -4.58 1.04 16.15
N ILE A 119 -3.40 1.00 16.72
CA ILE A 119 -2.46 2.12 16.70
C ILE A 119 -1.14 1.65 16.09
N LYS A 120 -0.50 2.53 15.35
CA LYS A 120 0.81 2.33 14.72
C LYS A 120 1.73 3.45 15.17
N ALA A 121 2.95 3.10 15.59
CA ALA A 121 3.98 4.07 15.92
C ALA A 121 5.29 3.71 15.24
N GLY A 122 5.93 4.67 14.60
CA GLY A 122 7.15 4.38 13.85
C GLY A 122 7.81 5.62 13.28
N GLY A 123 8.59 5.44 12.24
CA GLY A 123 9.23 6.53 11.52
C GLY A 123 9.71 6.13 10.14
N ASN A 124 9.93 7.14 9.32
CA ASN A 124 10.42 7.03 7.95
C ASN A 124 11.80 7.67 7.84
N SER A 125 12.79 6.89 7.44
CA SER A 125 14.10 7.39 6.99
C SER A 125 14.06 7.61 5.49
N TYR A 126 14.25 8.85 5.06
CA TYR A 126 14.31 9.24 3.64
C TYR A 126 15.74 9.63 3.28
N ASN A 127 16.29 8.98 2.28
CA ASN A 127 17.66 9.18 1.82
C ASN A 127 17.70 9.39 0.31
N VAL A 128 18.43 10.41 -0.14
CA VAL A 128 18.78 10.66 -1.53
C VAL A 128 20.29 10.57 -1.67
N ASN A 129 20.77 9.62 -2.47
CA ASN A 129 22.20 9.45 -2.72
C ASN A 129 22.55 9.93 -4.14
N THR A 130 23.20 11.06 -4.22
CA THR A 130 23.59 11.70 -5.47
C THR A 130 25.02 11.35 -5.91
N SER A 131 25.78 10.57 -5.11
CA SER A 131 27.20 10.28 -5.36
C SER A 131 27.47 9.49 -6.65
N GLY A 132 26.45 8.86 -7.24
CA GLY A 132 26.56 8.12 -8.52
C GLY A 132 26.08 8.90 -9.74
N LEU A 133 25.74 10.19 -9.60
CA LEU A 133 25.34 11.01 -10.73
C LEU A 133 26.57 11.56 -11.43
N GLU A 134 26.64 11.38 -12.76
CA GLU A 134 27.65 12.03 -13.58
C GLU A 134 27.33 13.52 -13.71
N MET A 135 28.22 14.38 -13.21
CA MET A 135 28.08 15.83 -13.32
C MET A 135 28.95 16.34 -14.46
N TYR A 136 28.33 17.07 -15.40
CA TYR A 136 29.04 17.71 -16.52
C TYR A 136 29.80 18.97 -16.09
N ASN A 137 29.53 19.56 -14.92
CA ASN A 137 30.20 20.76 -14.41
C ASN A 137 30.99 20.49 -13.15
N VAL A 138 32.19 21.02 -13.07
CA VAL A 138 33.15 20.85 -11.96
C VAL A 138 32.77 21.63 -10.70
N GLN A 139 31.78 22.52 -10.76
CA GLN A 139 31.27 23.21 -9.56
C GLN A 139 30.21 22.33 -8.85
N ALA A 140 30.44 22.13 -7.56
CA ALA A 140 29.47 21.45 -6.71
C ALA A 140 28.14 22.23 -6.72
N ASP A 141 27.09 21.62 -7.26
CA ASP A 141 25.73 22.16 -7.22
C ASP A 141 25.12 21.84 -5.84
N PRO A 142 24.82 22.85 -5.00
CA PRO A 142 24.17 22.60 -3.71
C PRO A 142 22.84 21.88 -3.80
N ALA A 143 22.13 21.97 -4.94
CA ALA A 143 20.89 21.25 -5.18
C ALA A 143 21.09 19.71 -5.33
N LEU A 144 22.31 19.27 -5.58
CA LEU A 144 22.71 17.86 -5.68
C LEU A 144 23.32 17.31 -4.39
N ALA A 145 23.15 17.99 -3.26
CA ALA A 145 23.60 17.47 -1.98
C ALA A 145 22.80 16.21 -1.59
N SER A 146 23.51 15.21 -1.06
CA SER A 146 22.83 14.02 -0.51
C SER A 146 22.00 14.41 0.70
N ILE A 147 20.76 13.87 0.75
CA ILE A 147 19.79 14.19 1.80
C ILE A 147 19.55 12.95 2.64
N SER A 148 19.52 13.14 3.97
CA SER A 148 19.11 12.11 4.91
C SER A 148 18.24 12.73 5.98
N THR A 149 16.97 12.31 6.06
CA THR A 149 16.03 12.80 7.07
C THR A 149 15.32 11.64 7.75
N PHE A 150 14.94 11.83 9.00
CA PHE A 150 14.10 10.91 9.75
C PHE A 150 12.82 11.62 10.21
N ASN A 151 11.68 11.04 9.87
CA ASN A 151 10.36 11.58 10.21
C ASN A 151 9.61 10.58 11.10
N PRO A 152 9.41 10.87 12.39
CA PRO A 152 8.53 10.05 13.23
C PRO A 152 7.09 10.15 12.74
N ASN A 153 6.33 9.07 12.90
CA ASN A 153 4.92 9.05 12.51
C ASN A 153 4.11 8.15 13.42
N VAL A 154 2.82 8.43 13.50
CA VAL A 154 1.82 7.62 14.19
C VAL A 154 0.67 7.35 13.25
N GLY A 155 -0.05 6.26 13.47
CA GLY A 155 -1.21 5.90 12.67
C GLY A 155 -2.29 5.26 13.53
N VAL A 156 -3.49 5.23 12.98
CA VAL A 156 -4.66 4.64 13.62
C VAL A 156 -5.46 3.82 12.63
N GLY A 157 -6.23 2.86 13.14
CA GLY A 157 -7.11 2.07 12.32
C GLY A 157 -8.22 1.44 13.12
N ALA A 158 -9.29 1.12 12.42
CA ALA A 158 -10.41 0.34 12.93
C ALA A 158 -10.77 -0.75 11.92
N LEU A 159 -11.25 -1.86 12.42
CA LEU A 159 -11.71 -3.00 11.62
C LEU A 159 -12.95 -3.57 12.29
N TYR A 160 -14.02 -3.71 11.52
CA TYR A 160 -15.19 -4.51 11.86
C TYR A 160 -15.13 -5.84 11.13
N LYS A 161 -15.36 -6.93 11.83
CA LYS A 161 -15.44 -8.27 11.27
C LYS A 161 -16.66 -8.99 11.81
N GLU A 162 -17.49 -9.54 10.92
CA GLU A 162 -18.63 -10.36 11.25
C GLU A 162 -18.72 -11.54 10.29
N GLY A 163 -18.46 -12.74 10.80
CA GLY A 163 -18.36 -13.93 9.95
C GLY A 163 -17.35 -13.73 8.82
N ASP A 164 -17.87 -13.75 7.59
CA ASP A 164 -17.10 -13.62 6.35
C ASP A 164 -16.96 -12.17 5.86
N LEU A 165 -17.66 -11.20 6.50
CA LEU A 165 -17.59 -9.79 6.19
C LEU A 165 -16.44 -9.11 6.95
N TYR A 166 -15.71 -8.24 6.29
CA TYR A 166 -14.89 -7.23 6.97
C TYR A 166 -15.08 -5.84 6.35
N VAL A 167 -14.99 -4.83 7.19
CA VAL A 167 -14.93 -3.41 6.79
C VAL A 167 -13.87 -2.74 7.64
N SER A 168 -13.00 -1.95 7.04
CA SER A 168 -11.90 -1.29 7.75
C SER A 168 -11.67 0.13 7.29
N LEU A 169 -11.27 0.97 8.23
CA LEU A 169 -10.87 2.36 8.02
C LEU A 169 -9.53 2.60 8.70
N SER A 170 -8.60 3.27 8.03
CA SER A 170 -7.29 3.58 8.64
C SER A 170 -6.62 4.81 8.06
N ILE A 171 -5.72 5.35 8.86
CA ILE A 171 -4.74 6.37 8.48
C ILE A 171 -3.40 5.88 9.05
N PRO A 172 -2.59 5.12 8.27
CA PRO A 172 -1.37 4.50 8.78
C PRO A 172 -0.26 5.50 9.12
N ARG A 173 -0.32 6.70 8.55
CA ARG A 173 0.59 7.83 8.80
C ARG A 173 -0.23 9.11 8.91
N LEU A 174 -0.35 9.65 10.12
CA LEU A 174 -1.14 10.84 10.45
C LEU A 174 -0.33 12.13 10.31
N LEU A 175 1.00 12.05 10.53
CA LEU A 175 1.83 13.23 10.53
C LEU A 175 2.39 13.46 9.11
N ASN A 176 2.38 14.71 8.70
CA ASN A 176 3.04 15.11 7.47
C ASN A 176 4.55 14.90 7.57
N SER A 177 5.14 14.24 6.59
CA SER A 177 6.58 13.98 6.54
C SER A 177 7.25 14.91 5.55
N LYS A 178 8.28 15.64 5.99
CA LYS A 178 9.11 16.46 5.09
C LYS A 178 10.16 15.59 4.43
N ARG A 179 10.24 15.61 3.08
CA ARG A 179 11.23 14.82 2.32
C ARG A 179 12.56 15.53 2.22
N ALA A 180 12.57 16.86 2.12
CA ALA A 180 13.82 17.65 2.06
C ALA A 180 13.64 19.05 2.63
N THR A 181 14.64 19.51 3.37
CA THR A 181 14.92 20.93 3.63
C THR A 181 16.36 21.18 3.25
N ASN A 182 16.65 22.16 2.39
CA ASN A 182 18.01 22.58 2.14
C ASN A 182 18.22 23.95 2.78
N ASP A 183 19.14 24.02 3.74
CA ASP A 183 19.48 25.25 4.46
C ASP A 183 20.29 26.25 3.60
N ALA A 184 20.70 25.87 2.41
CA ALA A 184 21.51 26.69 1.49
C ALA A 184 20.71 27.59 0.53
N GLY A 185 19.42 27.83 0.80
CA GLY A 185 18.62 28.82 0.06
C GLY A 185 17.83 28.28 -1.15
N TYR A 186 17.91 26.99 -1.45
CA TYR A 186 17.09 26.31 -2.45
C TYR A 186 16.28 25.19 -1.78
N ALA A 187 15.11 25.54 -1.27
CA ALA A 187 14.25 24.56 -0.61
C ALA A 187 13.33 23.88 -1.61
N SER A 188 13.53 22.59 -1.87
CA SER A 188 12.49 21.73 -2.37
C SER A 188 11.85 20.99 -1.18
N VAL A 189 10.71 21.46 -0.71
CA VAL A 189 9.96 20.80 0.38
C VAL A 189 8.87 19.96 -0.25
N ALA A 190 9.13 18.66 -0.45
CA ALA A 190 8.07 17.71 -0.70
C ALA A 190 7.51 17.24 0.65
N THR A 191 6.20 17.35 0.84
CA THR A 191 5.52 16.92 2.07
C THR A 191 4.59 15.77 1.73
N ASP A 192 4.76 14.63 2.39
CA ASP A 192 3.81 13.52 2.28
C ASP A 192 2.58 13.83 3.14
N SER A 193 1.41 13.85 2.51
CA SER A 193 0.13 14.05 3.19
C SER A 193 -0.43 12.72 3.71
N PRO A 194 -1.21 12.72 4.80
CA PRO A 194 -1.86 11.53 5.30
C PRO A 194 -2.77 10.88 4.26
N HIS A 195 -2.67 9.55 4.13
CA HIS A 195 -3.55 8.75 3.30
C HIS A 195 -4.65 8.11 4.15
N ILE A 196 -5.89 8.20 3.69
CA ILE A 196 -7.04 7.54 4.30
C ILE A 196 -7.37 6.31 3.46
N TYR A 197 -7.46 5.16 4.12
CA TYR A 197 -7.83 3.89 3.51
C TYR A 197 -9.16 3.41 4.07
N LEU A 198 -10.12 3.17 3.18
CA LEU A 198 -11.37 2.48 3.49
C LEU A 198 -11.40 1.19 2.68
N SER A 199 -11.52 0.04 3.33
CA SER A 199 -11.58 -1.23 2.62
C SER A 199 -12.66 -2.14 3.17
N GLY A 200 -13.12 -3.05 2.33
CA GLY A 200 -14.08 -4.07 2.70
C GLY A 200 -14.04 -5.27 1.75
N GLY A 201 -14.53 -6.39 2.24
CA GLY A 201 -14.63 -7.60 1.45
C GLY A 201 -15.53 -8.62 2.13
N TYR A 202 -15.94 -9.59 1.34
CA TYR A 202 -16.82 -10.66 1.78
C TYR A 202 -16.36 -11.99 1.18
N ASP A 203 -16.44 -13.08 1.96
CA ASP A 203 -16.16 -14.43 1.50
C ASP A 203 -17.49 -15.13 1.20
N ILE A 204 -17.75 -15.43 -0.09
CA ILE A 204 -19.00 -16.01 -0.59
C ILE A 204 -18.76 -17.47 -0.90
N PRO A 205 -19.21 -18.43 -0.05
CA PRO A 205 -19.20 -19.83 -0.41
C PRO A 205 -20.05 -20.09 -1.66
N LEU A 206 -19.47 -20.71 -2.68
CA LEU A 206 -20.17 -21.05 -3.93
C LEU A 206 -20.54 -22.52 -3.94
N GLY A 207 -21.84 -22.79 -4.12
CA GLY A 207 -22.36 -24.17 -4.19
C GLY A 207 -22.86 -24.69 -2.85
N GLY A 208 -23.29 -25.96 -2.82
CA GLY A 208 -23.88 -26.60 -1.65
C GLY A 208 -22.84 -26.99 -0.58
N GLU A 209 -23.29 -27.72 0.43
CA GLU A 209 -22.54 -28.09 1.64
C GLU A 209 -21.19 -28.79 1.41
N PHE A 210 -20.99 -29.39 0.24
CA PHE A 210 -19.74 -30.02 -0.19
C PHE A 210 -18.85 -29.15 -1.11
N SER A 211 -19.27 -27.92 -1.41
CA SER A 211 -18.49 -27.06 -2.30
C SER A 211 -17.25 -26.53 -1.58
N ARG A 212 -16.12 -26.64 -2.26
CA ARG A 212 -14.82 -26.13 -1.78
C ARG A 212 -14.42 -24.81 -2.44
N LEU A 213 -15.41 -24.15 -3.07
CA LEU A 213 -15.21 -22.91 -3.78
C LEU A 213 -15.69 -21.72 -2.94
N ILE A 214 -14.83 -20.70 -2.81
CA ILE A 214 -15.18 -19.44 -2.14
C ILE A 214 -14.79 -18.29 -3.04
N LEU A 215 -15.76 -17.46 -3.41
CA LEU A 215 -15.50 -16.22 -4.11
C LEU A 215 -15.22 -15.11 -3.09
N LYS A 216 -14.12 -14.36 -3.29
CA LYS A 216 -13.60 -13.36 -2.34
C LYS A 216 -13.50 -11.98 -3.01
N PRO A 217 -14.62 -11.29 -3.27
CA PRO A 217 -14.58 -9.90 -3.69
C PRO A 217 -14.08 -9.00 -2.57
N SER A 218 -13.32 -7.97 -2.94
CA SER A 218 -12.91 -6.92 -2.02
C SER A 218 -12.63 -5.62 -2.76
N ALA A 219 -12.74 -4.52 -2.03
CA ALA A 219 -12.47 -3.19 -2.52
C ALA A 219 -11.66 -2.39 -1.50
N MET A 220 -10.79 -1.52 -1.98
CA MET A 220 -10.07 -0.55 -1.16
C MET A 220 -10.09 0.81 -1.84
N LEU A 221 -10.59 1.81 -1.13
CA LEU A 221 -10.54 3.21 -1.51
C LEU A 221 -9.36 3.87 -0.79
N ARG A 222 -8.57 4.61 -1.55
CA ARG A 222 -7.47 5.44 -1.05
C ARG A 222 -7.74 6.89 -1.36
N TYR A 223 -7.68 7.71 -0.34
CA TYR A 223 -7.83 9.15 -0.44
C TYR A 223 -6.61 9.85 0.14
N VAL A 224 -6.08 10.82 -0.59
CA VAL A 224 -5.04 11.74 -0.14
C VAL A 224 -5.37 13.15 -0.66
N SER A 225 -5.13 14.14 0.17
CA SER A 225 -5.37 15.54 -0.23
C SER A 225 -4.45 15.93 -1.39
N GLY A 226 -5.02 16.52 -2.43
CA GLY A 226 -4.28 16.98 -3.61
C GLY A 226 -4.07 15.92 -4.71
N ALA A 227 -4.63 14.71 -4.57
CA ALA A 227 -4.62 13.71 -5.63
C ALA A 227 -6.03 13.12 -5.89
N PRO A 228 -6.29 12.57 -7.08
CA PRO A 228 -7.53 11.86 -7.36
C PRO A 228 -7.70 10.66 -6.42
N THR A 229 -8.92 10.43 -5.97
CA THR A 229 -9.26 9.23 -5.20
C THR A 229 -9.06 7.98 -6.04
N SER A 230 -8.36 6.99 -5.50
CA SER A 230 -8.12 5.70 -6.16
C SER A 230 -8.96 4.59 -5.51
N ILE A 231 -9.52 3.71 -6.34
CA ILE A 231 -10.26 2.54 -5.91
C ILE A 231 -9.61 1.30 -6.51
N ASP A 232 -9.25 0.36 -5.65
CA ASP A 232 -8.74 -0.96 -6.03
C ASP A 232 -9.85 -1.99 -5.82
N LEU A 233 -10.25 -2.67 -6.89
CA LEU A 233 -11.20 -3.77 -6.86
C LEU A 233 -10.44 -5.07 -7.08
N THR A 234 -10.66 -6.06 -6.23
CA THR A 234 -10.08 -7.40 -6.41
C THR A 234 -11.16 -8.46 -6.24
N THR A 235 -11.03 -9.54 -6.98
CA THR A 235 -11.88 -10.71 -6.82
C THR A 235 -11.02 -11.95 -6.97
N MET A 236 -10.99 -12.81 -5.95
CA MET A 236 -10.27 -14.07 -5.96
C MET A 236 -11.27 -15.24 -5.83
N LEU A 237 -11.07 -16.30 -6.58
CA LEU A 237 -11.75 -17.57 -6.41
C LEU A 237 -10.81 -18.53 -5.67
N GLN A 238 -11.17 -18.89 -4.46
CA GLN A 238 -10.46 -19.90 -3.68
C GLN A 238 -10.99 -21.29 -4.01
N ILE A 239 -10.09 -22.23 -4.25
CA ILE A 239 -10.36 -23.63 -4.61
C ILE A 239 -9.67 -24.52 -3.57
N ASP A 240 -10.42 -25.40 -2.92
CA ASP A 240 -9.93 -26.38 -1.92
C ASP A 240 -9.13 -25.77 -0.75
N LYS A 241 -9.23 -24.46 -0.49
CA LYS A 241 -8.37 -23.73 0.46
C LYS A 241 -6.87 -23.81 0.13
N ILE A 242 -6.52 -24.27 -1.06
CA ILE A 242 -5.14 -24.46 -1.52
C ILE A 242 -4.79 -23.41 -2.57
N PHE A 243 -5.64 -23.20 -3.56
CA PHE A 243 -5.39 -22.25 -4.64
C PHE A 243 -6.35 -21.08 -4.56
N GLU A 244 -5.86 -19.91 -4.85
CA GLU A 244 -6.69 -18.75 -5.15
C GLU A 244 -6.22 -18.16 -6.50
N ILE A 245 -7.14 -17.87 -7.38
CA ILE A 245 -6.89 -17.20 -8.65
C ILE A 245 -7.90 -16.08 -8.83
N GLY A 246 -7.47 -14.97 -9.38
CA GLY A 246 -8.38 -13.86 -9.57
C GLY A 246 -7.77 -12.70 -10.33
N GLY A 247 -8.50 -11.61 -10.34
CA GLY A 247 -8.14 -10.38 -11.02
C GLY A 247 -8.25 -9.16 -10.14
N MET A 248 -7.59 -8.13 -10.59
CA MET A 248 -7.65 -6.80 -9.97
C MET A 248 -7.88 -5.73 -11.03
N TYR A 249 -8.56 -4.68 -10.63
CA TYR A 249 -8.72 -3.45 -11.38
C TYR A 249 -8.52 -2.25 -10.46
N ARG A 250 -7.76 -1.27 -10.92
CA ARG A 250 -7.48 -0.02 -10.21
C ARG A 250 -7.86 1.17 -11.06
N THR A 251 -8.62 2.09 -10.49
CA THR A 251 -9.03 3.32 -11.20
C THR A 251 -7.86 4.17 -11.66
N ASP A 252 -6.68 4.03 -11.05
CA ASP A 252 -5.41 4.67 -11.47
C ASP A 252 -4.84 4.05 -12.76
N LYS A 253 -5.72 3.47 -13.58
CA LYS A 253 -5.38 2.92 -14.89
C LYS A 253 -4.47 1.69 -14.83
N ALA A 254 -4.80 0.73 -13.97
CA ALA A 254 -4.13 -0.56 -13.93
C ALA A 254 -5.12 -1.71 -13.79
N TYR A 255 -4.77 -2.85 -14.36
CA TYR A 255 -5.47 -4.12 -14.17
C TYR A 255 -4.47 -5.27 -14.10
N GLY A 256 -4.86 -6.39 -13.55
CA GLY A 256 -3.94 -7.50 -13.40
C GLY A 256 -4.60 -8.81 -13.03
N ALA A 257 -3.77 -9.85 -13.04
CA ALA A 257 -4.12 -11.18 -12.58
C ALA A 257 -3.31 -11.53 -11.33
N MET A 258 -3.91 -12.32 -10.45
CA MET A 258 -3.34 -12.72 -9.17
C MET A 258 -3.56 -14.20 -8.94
N ALA A 259 -2.58 -14.86 -8.36
CA ALA A 259 -2.72 -16.24 -7.91
C ALA A 259 -1.99 -16.45 -6.59
N THR A 260 -2.55 -17.29 -5.72
CA THR A 260 -1.86 -17.78 -4.53
C THR A 260 -1.95 -19.28 -4.42
N VAL A 261 -0.97 -19.89 -3.77
CA VAL A 261 -0.94 -21.32 -3.48
C VAL A 261 -0.48 -21.55 -2.04
N VAL A 262 -1.20 -22.37 -1.33
CA VAL A 262 -0.83 -22.87 0.00
C VAL A 262 0.07 -24.10 -0.20
N ILE A 263 1.37 -23.92 -0.04
CA ILE A 263 2.38 -24.97 -0.24
C ILE A 263 2.35 -25.97 0.93
N SER A 264 2.09 -25.48 2.13
CA SER A 264 1.91 -26.28 3.33
C SER A 264 0.96 -25.57 4.29
N ASN A 265 0.55 -26.22 5.37
CA ASN A 265 -0.32 -25.62 6.40
C ASN A 265 0.25 -24.30 6.98
N ARG A 266 1.55 -24.04 6.78
CA ARG A 266 2.25 -22.87 7.30
C ARG A 266 2.67 -21.88 6.23
N LEU A 267 2.82 -22.30 4.98
CA LEU A 267 3.44 -21.50 3.92
C LEU A 267 2.48 -21.25 2.77
N GLN A 268 2.23 -19.99 2.47
CA GLN A 268 1.48 -19.54 1.30
C GLN A 268 2.39 -18.66 0.43
N PHE A 269 2.38 -18.92 -0.87
CA PHE A 269 3.04 -18.09 -1.88
C PHE A 269 1.99 -17.43 -2.77
N GLY A 270 2.25 -16.20 -3.20
CA GLY A 270 1.42 -15.45 -4.14
C GLY A 270 2.25 -14.77 -5.21
N PHE A 271 1.67 -14.67 -6.39
CA PHE A 271 2.22 -13.90 -7.51
C PHE A 271 1.10 -13.08 -8.17
N ALA A 272 1.37 -11.79 -8.41
CA ALA A 272 0.50 -10.91 -9.15
C ALA A 272 1.27 -10.25 -10.30
N TYR A 273 0.60 -10.16 -11.43
CA TYR A 273 1.04 -9.43 -12.62
C TYR A 273 0.05 -8.31 -12.90
N GLU A 274 0.53 -7.08 -12.89
CA GLU A 274 -0.27 -5.87 -13.10
C GLU A 274 0.21 -5.16 -14.37
N MET A 275 -0.71 -4.68 -15.16
CA MET A 275 -0.45 -3.92 -16.37
C MET A 275 -1.07 -2.52 -16.25
N SER A 276 -0.26 -1.48 -16.43
CA SER A 276 -0.74 -0.10 -16.50
C SER A 276 -1.29 0.22 -17.87
N THR A 277 -2.41 0.95 -17.91
CA THR A 277 -2.99 1.50 -19.14
C THR A 277 -2.60 2.95 -19.41
N GLN A 278 -1.70 3.52 -18.60
CA GLN A 278 -1.21 4.89 -18.81
C GLN A 278 -0.37 4.96 -20.09
N ALA A 279 -0.72 5.90 -20.98
CA ALA A 279 -0.04 6.07 -22.26
C ALA A 279 1.43 6.49 -22.11
N SER A 280 1.77 7.23 -21.05
CA SER A 280 3.13 7.68 -20.71
C SER A 280 4.10 6.52 -20.38
N LEU A 281 3.56 5.33 -20.06
CA LEU A 281 4.35 4.14 -19.71
C LEU A 281 4.42 3.11 -20.84
N ALA A 282 4.36 3.54 -22.11
CA ALA A 282 4.22 2.66 -23.28
C ALA A 282 5.23 1.49 -23.36
N ALA A 283 6.46 1.68 -22.86
CA ALA A 283 7.52 0.67 -22.88
C ALA A 283 7.63 -0.15 -21.58
N ALA A 284 7.00 0.27 -20.48
CA ALA A 284 7.21 -0.30 -19.15
C ALA A 284 5.90 -0.38 -18.36
N ARG A 285 4.93 -1.10 -18.89
CA ARG A 285 3.56 -1.13 -18.32
C ARG A 285 3.37 -2.16 -17.21
N ASN A 286 4.31 -3.07 -17.03
CA ASN A 286 4.13 -4.22 -16.17
C ASN A 286 4.74 -4.03 -14.78
N THR A 287 4.05 -4.55 -13.81
CA THR A 287 4.47 -4.62 -12.41
C THR A 287 4.29 -6.05 -11.92
N ASN A 288 5.30 -6.56 -11.27
CA ASN A 288 5.26 -7.88 -10.64
C ASN A 288 5.24 -7.73 -9.13
N GLU A 289 4.41 -8.52 -8.47
CA GLU A 289 4.36 -8.58 -7.01
C GLU A 289 4.40 -10.03 -6.54
N MET A 290 5.26 -10.31 -5.58
CA MET A 290 5.38 -11.61 -4.94
C MET A 290 4.99 -11.47 -3.47
N LEU A 291 4.24 -12.43 -2.98
CA LEU A 291 3.83 -12.55 -1.58
C LEU A 291 4.34 -13.87 -1.02
N LEU A 292 4.92 -13.81 0.17
CA LEU A 292 5.22 -14.98 0.97
C LEU A 292 4.64 -14.78 2.37
N ARG A 293 3.79 -15.71 2.80
CA ARG A 293 3.14 -15.67 4.12
C ARG A 293 3.44 -16.95 4.87
N PHE A 294 4.00 -16.80 6.06
CA PHE A 294 4.35 -17.91 6.94
C PHE A 294 3.56 -17.84 8.24
N LYS A 295 2.88 -18.92 8.59
CA LYS A 295 2.11 -19.12 9.84
C LYS A 295 2.92 -19.99 10.78
N PHE A 296 3.08 -19.54 12.01
CA PHE A 296 3.81 -20.27 13.05
C PHE A 296 2.91 -21.23 13.82
#